data_b399327f2acb89e7913b7adaea432303
#
_entry.id   b399327f2acb89e7913b7adaea432303
#
_cell.length_a   1.000
_cell.length_b   1.000
_cell.length_c   1.000
_cell.angle_alpha   90.00
_cell.angle_beta   90.00
_cell.angle_gamma   90.00
#
_symmetry.space_group_name_H-M   'P 1'
#
loop_
_entity.id
_entity.type
_entity.pdbx_description
1 polymer ?
#
loop_
_entity_poly.entity_id
_entity_poly.type
_entity_poly.pdbx_seq_one_letter_code
_entity_poly.pdbx_strand_id
1 'polypeptide(L)'
;IYNNLVSLRQKVKNAWSQIEIQLQRRFDLIPNLVETVKGYMGHESNILTKVAELRTAWANAKTVAEKSNLDTQLSDTLKTIMAVSEAYPDLKANQNFISLQQELANTENKISYSRQFYNDIVTTYNTKIQVFPSNIVAGLFNFTQETLFEVDNPEARKNVKVDFNN
;
A
#
# COMPACT_ATOMS: atom_id res chain seq x y z
N ILE A 1 -13.26 -21.81 20.39
CA ILE A 1 -12.50 -20.53 20.49
C ILE A 1 -11.16 -20.66 19.76
N TYR A 2 -10.38 -21.69 20.09
CA TYR A 2 -9.07 -21.90 19.47
C TYR A 2 -9.17 -22.04 17.95
N ASN A 3 -10.07 -22.88 17.46
CA ASN A 3 -10.26 -23.10 16.03
C ASN A 3 -10.69 -21.83 15.31
N ASN A 4 -11.52 -21.02 15.95
CA ASN A 4 -11.96 -19.74 15.39
C ASN A 4 -10.78 -18.76 15.27
N LEU A 5 -9.91 -18.71 16.28
CA LEU A 5 -8.72 -17.86 16.24
C LEU A 5 -7.75 -18.29 15.15
N VAL A 6 -7.54 -19.59 14.98
CA VAL A 6 -6.70 -20.12 13.89
C VAL A 6 -7.29 -19.75 12.54
N SER A 7 -8.61 -19.90 12.39
CA SER A 7 -9.31 -19.56 11.14
C SER A 7 -9.16 -18.08 10.81
N LEU A 8 -9.34 -17.21 11.80
CA LEU A 8 -9.18 -15.76 11.61
C LEU A 8 -7.74 -15.39 11.24
N ARG A 9 -6.77 -15.98 11.94
CA ARG A 9 -5.35 -15.73 11.63
C ARG A 9 -5.03 -16.15 10.19
N GLN A 10 -5.56 -17.27 9.74
CA GLN A 10 -5.36 -17.74 8.37
C GLN A 10 -6.02 -16.81 7.35
N LYS A 11 -7.21 -16.27 7.66
CA LYS A 11 -7.88 -15.28 6.82
C LYS A 11 -7.06 -14.00 6.69
N VAL A 12 -6.41 -13.56 7.78
CA VAL A 12 -5.51 -12.40 7.76
C VAL A 12 -4.36 -12.65 6.80
N LYS A 13 -3.71 -13.82 6.89
CA LYS A 13 -2.61 -14.18 6.01
C LYS A 13 -3.02 -14.22 4.53
N ASN A 14 -4.18 -14.80 4.26
CA ASN A 14 -4.69 -14.89 2.88
C ASN A 14 -5.02 -13.51 2.32
N ALA A 15 -5.67 -12.66 3.11
CA ALA A 15 -6.00 -11.30 2.69
C ALA A 15 -4.73 -10.48 2.43
N TRP A 16 -3.71 -10.64 3.26
CA TRP A 16 -2.42 -9.98 3.04
C TRP A 16 -1.75 -10.44 1.75
N SER A 17 -1.78 -11.75 1.47
CA SER A 17 -1.21 -12.29 0.23
C SER A 17 -1.84 -11.66 -1.01
N GLN A 18 -3.15 -11.40 -0.99
CA GLN A 18 -3.83 -10.74 -2.10
C GLN A 18 -3.31 -9.31 -2.32
N ILE A 19 -3.04 -8.59 -1.23
CA ILE A 19 -2.45 -7.24 -1.31
C ILE A 19 -1.03 -7.33 -1.85
N GLU A 20 -0.22 -8.25 -1.34
CA GLU A 20 1.19 -8.40 -1.75
C GLU A 20 1.33 -8.64 -3.25
N ILE A 21 0.44 -9.45 -3.82
CA ILE A 21 0.43 -9.73 -5.26
C ILE A 21 0.25 -8.43 -6.05
N GLN A 22 -0.69 -7.59 -5.64
CA GLN A 22 -0.95 -6.32 -6.32
C GLN A 22 0.16 -5.30 -6.09
N LEU A 23 0.74 -5.26 -4.89
CA LEU A 23 1.87 -4.39 -4.58
C LEU A 23 3.10 -4.79 -5.42
N GLN A 24 3.38 -6.09 -5.51
CA GLN A 24 4.49 -6.59 -6.31
C GLN A 24 4.32 -6.18 -7.78
N ARG A 25 3.10 -6.36 -8.31
CA ARG A 25 2.78 -5.95 -9.68
C ARG A 25 3.00 -4.46 -9.87
N ARG A 26 2.56 -3.65 -8.91
CA ARG A 26 2.69 -2.19 -8.96
C ARG A 26 4.15 -1.75 -8.98
N PHE A 27 4.96 -2.30 -8.09
CA PHE A 27 6.38 -1.98 -8.01
C PHE A 27 7.17 -2.54 -9.21
N ASP A 28 6.74 -3.64 -9.80
CA ASP A 28 7.36 -4.21 -10.99
C ASP A 28 7.12 -3.36 -12.25
N LEU A 29 6.13 -2.50 -12.24
CA LEU A 29 5.89 -1.56 -13.34
C LEU A 29 6.82 -0.35 -13.31
N ILE A 30 7.52 -0.11 -12.19
CA ILE A 30 8.40 1.06 -12.02
C ILE A 30 9.53 1.11 -13.03
N PRO A 31 10.28 0.03 -13.31
CA PRO A 31 11.34 0.09 -14.32
C PRO A 31 10.84 0.55 -15.70
N ASN A 32 9.68 0.06 -16.12
CA ASN A 32 9.07 0.46 -17.39
C ASN A 32 8.65 1.93 -17.37
N LEU A 33 8.10 2.38 -16.25
CA LEU A 33 7.71 3.78 -16.06
C LEU A 33 8.93 4.70 -16.16
N VAL A 34 10.02 4.36 -15.46
CA VAL A 34 11.25 5.15 -15.48
C VAL A 34 11.81 5.25 -16.89
N GLU A 35 11.88 4.14 -17.63
CA GLU A 35 12.38 4.12 -18.99
C GLU A 35 11.53 5.00 -19.92
N THR A 36 10.22 4.91 -19.79
CA THR A 36 9.31 5.70 -20.61
C THR A 36 9.44 7.20 -20.32
N VAL A 37 9.44 7.55 -19.03
CA VAL A 37 9.44 8.95 -18.58
C VAL A 37 10.80 9.61 -18.78
N LYS A 38 11.88 8.86 -18.62
CA LYS A 38 13.25 9.36 -18.74
C LYS A 38 13.54 10.04 -20.08
N GLY A 39 12.96 9.51 -21.15
CA GLY A 39 13.14 10.09 -22.49
C GLY A 39 12.53 11.47 -22.65
N TYR A 40 11.56 11.83 -21.82
CA TYR A 40 10.81 13.11 -21.91
C TYR A 40 11.10 14.04 -20.76
N MET A 41 11.24 13.49 -19.54
CA MET A 41 11.39 14.24 -18.30
C MET A 41 12.79 14.08 -17.70
N GLY A 42 13.81 13.98 -18.54
CA GLY A 42 15.19 13.77 -18.08
C GLY A 42 15.73 14.85 -17.15
N HIS A 43 15.17 16.06 -17.22
CA HIS A 43 15.53 17.16 -16.33
C HIS A 43 14.92 17.04 -14.93
N GLU A 44 13.98 16.14 -14.73
CA GLU A 44 13.32 15.90 -13.45
C GLU A 44 14.00 14.77 -12.68
N SER A 45 15.32 14.90 -12.51
CA SER A 45 16.15 13.83 -11.92
C SER A 45 15.73 13.47 -10.51
N ASN A 46 15.24 14.44 -9.73
CA ASN A 46 14.78 14.20 -8.35
C ASN A 46 13.61 13.24 -8.31
N ILE A 47 12.66 13.38 -9.23
CA ILE A 47 11.48 12.52 -9.32
C ILE A 47 11.91 11.11 -9.72
N LEU A 48 12.76 10.99 -10.75
CA LEU A 48 13.23 9.71 -11.24
C LEU A 48 14.05 8.97 -10.18
N THR A 49 14.91 9.69 -9.46
CA THR A 49 15.69 9.13 -8.36
C THR A 49 14.78 8.62 -7.25
N LYS A 50 13.74 9.40 -6.89
CA LYS A 50 12.79 9.00 -5.83
C LYS A 50 12.07 7.71 -6.20
N VAL A 51 11.61 7.58 -7.45
CA VAL A 51 10.93 6.38 -7.92
C VAL A 51 11.86 5.17 -7.85
N ALA A 52 13.12 5.33 -8.29
CA ALA A 52 14.10 4.26 -8.25
C ALA A 52 14.43 3.83 -6.81
N GLU A 53 14.54 4.80 -5.89
CA GLU A 53 14.75 4.52 -4.46
C GLU A 53 13.60 3.71 -3.86
N LEU A 54 12.36 4.05 -4.22
CA LEU A 54 11.18 3.32 -3.75
C LEU A 54 11.21 1.87 -4.22
N ARG A 55 11.63 1.63 -5.47
CA ARG A 55 11.75 0.28 -6.00
C ARG A 55 12.80 -0.53 -5.23
N THR A 56 13.94 0.08 -4.92
CA THR A 56 14.99 -0.56 -4.13
C THR A 56 14.51 -0.85 -2.71
N ALA A 57 13.85 0.12 -2.09
CA ALA A 57 13.29 -0.05 -0.75
C ALA A 57 12.24 -1.17 -0.70
N TRP A 58 11.43 -1.31 -1.76
CA TRP A 58 10.46 -2.39 -1.87
C TRP A 58 11.13 -3.76 -1.83
N ALA A 59 12.24 -3.92 -2.55
CA ALA A 59 12.96 -5.18 -2.58
C ALA A 59 13.47 -5.61 -1.19
N ASN A 60 13.69 -4.64 -0.28
CA ASN A 60 14.19 -4.88 1.07
C ASN A 60 13.09 -4.85 2.14
N ALA A 61 11.87 -4.43 1.80
CA ALA A 61 10.77 -4.33 2.75
C ALA A 61 10.23 -5.72 3.10
N LYS A 62 9.96 -5.96 4.38
CA LYS A 62 9.50 -7.26 4.87
C LYS A 62 8.22 -7.19 5.69
N THR A 63 7.95 -6.07 6.34
CA THR A 63 6.80 -5.93 7.23
C THR A 63 5.62 -5.26 6.53
N VAL A 64 4.42 -5.48 7.07
CA VAL A 64 3.20 -4.81 6.59
C VAL A 64 3.36 -3.29 6.68
N ALA A 65 3.90 -2.80 7.81
CA ALA A 65 4.10 -1.37 8.03
C ALA A 65 5.04 -0.75 6.98
N GLU A 66 6.17 -1.40 6.70
CA GLU A 66 7.12 -0.93 5.68
C GLU A 66 6.48 -0.90 4.30
N LYS A 67 5.77 -1.97 3.93
CA LYS A 67 5.14 -2.08 2.62
C LYS A 67 4.00 -1.09 2.44
N SER A 68 3.20 -0.85 3.50
CA SER A 68 2.13 0.14 3.43
C SER A 68 2.67 1.56 3.27
N ASN A 69 3.75 1.88 3.98
CA ASN A 69 4.42 3.18 3.87
C ASN A 69 4.99 3.40 2.46
N LEU A 70 5.63 2.39 1.89
CA LEU A 70 6.16 2.47 0.52
C LEU A 70 5.06 2.65 -0.52
N ASP A 71 3.93 1.98 -0.34
CA ASP A 71 2.78 2.14 -1.23
C ASP A 71 2.25 3.57 -1.20
N THR A 72 2.15 4.17 -0.02
CA THR A 72 1.73 5.56 0.14
C THR A 72 2.71 6.51 -0.55
N GLN A 73 4.01 6.32 -0.33
CA GLN A 73 5.04 7.14 -0.97
C GLN A 73 5.02 7.01 -2.49
N LEU A 74 4.80 5.80 -3.00
CA LEU A 74 4.70 5.57 -4.44
C LEU A 74 3.48 6.28 -5.02
N SER A 75 2.33 6.21 -4.34
CA SER A 75 1.11 6.91 -4.78
C SER A 75 1.35 8.41 -4.88
N ASP A 76 2.00 9.01 -3.88
CA ASP A 76 2.31 10.43 -3.88
C ASP A 76 3.28 10.79 -5.00
N THR A 77 4.29 9.96 -5.23
CA THR A 77 5.27 10.18 -6.30
C THR A 77 4.62 10.06 -7.67
N LEU A 78 3.71 9.11 -7.86
CA LEU A 78 2.97 8.97 -9.13
C LEU A 78 2.08 10.17 -9.39
N LYS A 79 1.45 10.74 -8.38
CA LYS A 79 0.68 12.00 -8.52
C LYS A 79 1.59 13.14 -8.96
N THR A 80 2.79 13.22 -8.41
CA THR A 80 3.77 14.23 -8.81
C THR A 80 4.17 14.04 -10.27
N ILE A 81 4.41 12.82 -10.71
CA ILE A 81 4.73 12.52 -12.11
C ILE A 81 3.59 12.96 -13.03
N MET A 82 2.34 12.70 -12.65
CA MET A 82 1.18 13.11 -13.42
C MET A 82 1.09 14.63 -13.54
N ALA A 83 1.30 15.34 -12.43
CA ALA A 83 1.28 16.81 -12.41
C ALA A 83 2.38 17.40 -13.29
N VAL A 84 3.60 16.87 -13.20
CA VAL A 84 4.73 17.34 -14.00
C VAL A 84 4.56 16.99 -15.48
N SER A 85 3.93 15.87 -15.79
CA SER A 85 3.72 15.43 -17.17
C SER A 85 2.85 16.41 -17.97
N GLU A 86 2.09 17.26 -17.29
CA GLU A 86 1.30 18.32 -17.97
C GLU A 86 2.17 19.28 -18.76
N ALA A 87 3.44 19.44 -18.36
CA ALA A 87 4.41 20.28 -19.07
C ALA A 87 5.11 19.54 -20.23
N TYR A 88 4.80 18.25 -20.43
CA TYR A 88 5.43 17.41 -21.45
C TYR A 88 4.36 16.77 -22.34
N PRO A 89 3.82 17.49 -23.33
CA PRO A 89 2.71 16.97 -24.15
C PRO A 89 3.05 15.68 -24.90
N ASP A 90 4.31 15.52 -25.33
CA ASP A 90 4.73 14.33 -26.06
C ASP A 90 4.71 13.10 -25.16
N LEU A 91 5.05 13.25 -23.88
CA LEU A 91 4.96 12.17 -22.89
C LEU A 91 3.49 11.79 -22.68
N LYS A 92 2.62 12.78 -22.50
CA LYS A 92 1.19 12.53 -22.29
C LYS A 92 0.56 11.78 -23.47
N ALA A 93 1.05 11.98 -24.68
CA ALA A 93 0.57 11.32 -25.87
C ALA A 93 1.22 9.96 -26.12
N ASN A 94 2.26 9.60 -25.37
CA ASN A 94 2.97 8.34 -25.53
C ASN A 94 2.11 7.17 -25.11
N GLN A 95 1.96 6.17 -25.98
CA GLN A 95 1.09 5.03 -25.72
C GLN A 95 1.57 4.17 -24.55
N ASN A 96 2.89 4.01 -24.41
CA ASN A 96 3.44 3.27 -23.27
C ASN A 96 3.13 3.97 -21.95
N PHE A 97 3.23 5.30 -21.93
CA PHE A 97 2.89 6.08 -20.74
C PHE A 97 1.42 5.94 -20.37
N ILE A 98 0.53 6.05 -21.37
CA ILE A 98 -0.91 5.91 -21.16
C ILE A 98 -1.24 4.52 -20.63
N SER A 99 -0.67 3.47 -21.22
CA SER A 99 -0.88 2.09 -20.78
C SER A 99 -0.38 1.87 -19.35
N LEU A 100 0.80 2.40 -19.01
CA LEU A 100 1.35 2.29 -17.66
C LEU A 100 0.48 3.00 -16.64
N GLN A 101 -0.04 4.18 -16.98
CA GLN A 101 -0.97 4.91 -16.11
C GLN A 101 -2.22 4.11 -15.84
N GLN A 102 -2.78 3.47 -16.86
CA GLN A 102 -3.97 2.64 -16.71
C GLN A 102 -3.69 1.41 -15.84
N GLU A 103 -2.55 0.74 -16.04
CA GLU A 103 -2.17 -0.41 -15.21
C GLU A 103 -1.92 -0.03 -13.76
N LEU A 104 -1.23 1.09 -13.54
CA LEU A 104 -0.97 1.59 -12.18
C LEU A 104 -2.26 1.97 -11.48
N ALA A 105 -3.19 2.65 -12.18
CA ALA A 105 -4.50 2.98 -11.63
C ALA A 105 -5.29 1.71 -11.27
N ASN A 106 -5.22 0.70 -12.12
CA ASN A 106 -5.89 -0.57 -11.88
C ASN A 106 -5.34 -1.27 -10.63
N THR A 107 -4.01 -1.30 -10.45
CA THR A 107 -3.41 -1.87 -9.24
C THR A 107 -3.79 -1.06 -8.00
N GLU A 108 -3.84 0.26 -8.10
CA GLU A 108 -4.23 1.13 -6.98
C GLU A 108 -5.66 0.84 -6.53
N ASN A 109 -6.59 0.69 -7.48
CA ASN A 109 -7.98 0.36 -7.18
C ASN A 109 -8.09 -1.01 -6.49
N LYS A 110 -7.37 -2.01 -7.00
CA LYS A 110 -7.37 -3.35 -6.41
C LYS A 110 -6.75 -3.35 -5.02
N ILE A 111 -5.69 -2.60 -4.82
CA ILE A 111 -5.05 -2.46 -3.51
C ILE A 111 -6.00 -1.79 -2.51
N SER A 112 -6.69 -0.72 -2.91
CA SER A 112 -7.65 -0.04 -2.04
C SER A 112 -8.77 -0.99 -1.59
N TYR A 113 -9.29 -1.78 -2.51
CA TYR A 113 -10.35 -2.74 -2.24
C TYR A 113 -9.86 -3.84 -1.28
N SER A 114 -8.71 -4.42 -1.61
CA SER A 114 -8.11 -5.48 -0.80
C SER A 114 -7.68 -4.99 0.58
N ARG A 115 -7.24 -3.74 0.66
CA ARG A 115 -6.83 -3.12 1.92
C ARG A 115 -8.01 -3.00 2.88
N GLN A 116 -9.16 -2.54 2.39
CA GLN A 116 -10.35 -2.44 3.22
C GLN A 116 -10.75 -3.80 3.78
N PHE A 117 -10.77 -4.81 2.90
CA PHE A 117 -11.08 -6.18 3.30
C PHE A 117 -10.08 -6.72 4.33
N TYR A 118 -8.79 -6.52 4.07
CA TYR A 118 -7.72 -6.93 4.99
C TYR A 118 -7.87 -6.26 6.36
N ASN A 119 -8.08 -4.95 6.37
CA ASN A 119 -8.21 -4.20 7.62
C ASN A 119 -9.43 -4.64 8.43
N ASP A 120 -10.53 -4.97 7.77
CA ASP A 120 -11.72 -5.48 8.44
C ASP A 120 -11.44 -6.83 9.12
N ILE A 121 -10.74 -7.72 8.43
CA ILE A 121 -10.36 -9.03 8.99
C ILE A 121 -9.38 -8.88 10.15
N VAL A 122 -8.37 -8.01 10.00
CA VAL A 122 -7.39 -7.74 11.05
C VAL A 122 -8.09 -7.18 12.28
N THR A 123 -9.02 -6.24 12.10
CA THR A 123 -9.79 -5.66 13.21
C THR A 123 -10.59 -6.74 13.93
N THR A 124 -11.25 -7.61 13.19
CA THR A 124 -12.01 -8.72 13.78
C THR A 124 -11.10 -9.65 14.57
N TYR A 125 -9.96 -10.02 13.99
CA TYR A 125 -8.97 -10.88 14.65
C TYR A 125 -8.40 -10.20 15.91
N ASN A 126 -7.96 -8.96 15.79
CA ASN A 126 -7.36 -8.23 16.92
C ASN A 126 -8.37 -8.06 18.07
N THR A 127 -9.63 -7.81 17.74
CA THR A 127 -10.69 -7.74 18.74
C THR A 127 -10.89 -9.08 19.46
N LYS A 128 -10.90 -10.16 18.69
CA LYS A 128 -11.13 -11.51 19.21
C LYS A 128 -10.04 -11.92 20.22
N ILE A 129 -8.79 -11.54 19.98
CA ILE A 129 -7.71 -11.88 20.91
C ILE A 129 -7.71 -11.02 22.18
N GLN A 130 -8.51 -9.97 22.21
CA GLN A 130 -8.58 -9.03 23.35
C GLN A 130 -9.81 -9.23 24.23
N VAL A 131 -10.92 -9.74 23.69
CA VAL A 131 -12.17 -9.88 24.43
C VAL A 131 -12.22 -11.21 25.20
N PHE A 132 -12.94 -11.19 26.34
CA PHE A 132 -13.18 -12.37 27.15
C PHE A 132 -14.28 -13.24 26.50
N PRO A 133 -14.20 -14.59 26.53
CA PRO A 133 -13.11 -15.39 27.10
C PRO A 133 -12.00 -15.76 26.12
N SER A 134 -12.09 -15.34 24.86
CA SER A 134 -11.12 -15.73 23.81
C SER A 134 -9.71 -15.20 24.09
N ASN A 135 -9.58 -14.11 24.85
CA ASN A 135 -8.27 -13.57 25.25
C ASN A 135 -7.44 -14.55 26.08
N ILE A 136 -8.10 -15.41 26.86
CA ILE A 136 -7.41 -16.43 27.66
C ILE A 136 -6.74 -17.44 26.72
N VAL A 137 -7.46 -17.92 25.73
CA VAL A 137 -6.93 -18.86 24.74
C VAL A 137 -5.84 -18.20 23.90
N ALA A 138 -6.04 -16.94 23.51
CA ALA A 138 -5.06 -16.19 22.74
C ALA A 138 -3.74 -16.06 23.51
N GLY A 139 -3.78 -15.80 24.80
CA GLY A 139 -2.59 -15.72 25.63
C GLY A 139 -1.87 -17.05 25.77
N LEU A 140 -2.63 -18.14 25.95
CA LEU A 140 -2.05 -19.48 26.10
C LEU A 140 -1.33 -19.97 24.85
N PHE A 141 -1.84 -19.62 23.67
CA PHE A 141 -1.31 -20.09 22.40
C PHE A 141 -0.57 -19.01 21.61
N ASN A 142 -0.26 -17.90 22.24
CA ASN A 142 0.54 -16.80 21.68
C ASN A 142 -0.03 -16.19 20.39
N PHE A 143 -1.35 -15.98 20.35
CA PHE A 143 -1.96 -15.21 19.28
C PHE A 143 -1.71 -13.72 19.54
N THR A 144 -0.94 -13.09 18.68
CA THR A 144 -0.55 -11.69 18.81
C THR A 144 -1.29 -10.81 17.79
N GLN A 145 -1.36 -9.51 18.08
CA GLN A 145 -1.98 -8.54 17.17
C GLN A 145 -1.31 -8.52 15.82
N GLU A 146 -2.12 -8.34 14.78
CA GLU A 146 -1.66 -8.12 13.42
C GLU A 146 -1.71 -6.63 13.10
N THR A 147 -0.83 -6.19 12.20
CA THR A 147 -0.70 -4.79 11.83
C THR A 147 -1.68 -4.44 10.71
N LEU A 148 -2.39 -3.33 10.88
CA LEU A 148 -3.26 -2.79 9.83
C LEU A 148 -2.42 -2.25 8.66
N PHE A 149 -3.00 -2.30 7.47
CA PHE A 149 -2.44 -1.64 6.29
C PHE A 149 -2.99 -0.21 6.26
N GLU A 150 -2.21 0.73 6.78
CA GLU A 150 -2.65 2.12 6.95
C GLU A 150 -2.28 2.97 5.74
N VAL A 151 -3.16 3.92 5.44
CA VAL A 151 -2.83 5.05 4.56
C VAL A 151 -2.24 6.13 5.44
N ASP A 152 -0.98 6.45 5.23
CA ASP A 152 -0.34 7.51 5.98
C ASP A 152 -0.74 8.87 5.39
N ASN A 153 -1.86 9.40 5.88
CA ASN A 153 -2.35 10.71 5.49
C ASN A 153 -2.33 11.62 6.72
N PRO A 154 -1.29 12.46 6.87
CA PRO A 154 -1.17 13.33 8.04
C PRO A 154 -2.34 14.29 8.22
N GLU A 155 -2.95 14.76 7.12
CA GLU A 155 -4.08 15.68 7.19
C GLU A 155 -5.33 15.00 7.74
N ALA A 156 -5.60 13.75 7.31
CA ALA A 156 -6.72 12.99 7.83
C ALA A 156 -6.54 12.72 9.34
N ARG A 157 -5.33 12.43 9.77
CA ARG A 157 -5.02 12.24 11.18
C ARG A 157 -5.20 13.51 11.99
N LYS A 158 -4.78 14.66 11.44
CA LYS A 158 -4.99 15.96 12.09
C LYS A 158 -6.45 16.29 12.25
N ASN A 159 -7.25 16.05 11.22
CA ASN A 159 -8.69 16.29 11.27
C ASN A 159 -9.38 15.44 12.33
N VAL A 160 -9.00 14.17 12.44
CA VAL A 160 -9.53 13.27 13.47
C VAL A 160 -9.17 13.76 14.87
N LYS A 161 -7.92 14.21 15.07
CA LYS A 161 -7.49 14.74 16.36
C LYS A 161 -8.23 16.00 16.75
N VAL A 162 -8.49 16.90 15.80
CA VAL A 162 -9.26 18.13 16.06
C VAL A 162 -10.69 17.80 16.50
N ASP A 163 -11.31 16.83 15.84
CA ASP A 163 -12.67 16.41 16.16
C ASP A 163 -12.79 15.82 17.59
N PHE A 164 -11.77 15.12 18.05
CA PHE A 164 -11.75 14.54 19.39
C PHE A 164 -11.51 15.57 20.49
N ASN A 165 -10.96 16.72 20.15
CA ASN A 165 -10.64 17.77 21.13
C ASN A 165 -11.77 18.79 21.32
N ASN A 166 -12.85 18.66 20.60
CA ASN A 166 -14.04 19.48 20.76
C ASN A 166 -15.13 18.69 21.46
#